data_900cd1214707359e7ac13253dc5ace7f
#
_entry.id   900cd1214707359e7ac13253dc5ace7f
#
_cell.length_a   1.000
_cell.length_b   1.000
_cell.length_c   1.000
_cell.angle_alpha   90.00
_cell.angle_beta   90.00
_cell.angle_gamma   90.00
#
_symmetry.space_group_name_H-M   'P 1'
#
loop_
_entity.id
_entity.type
_entity.pdbx_description
1 polymer ?
#
loop_
_entity_poly.entity_id
_entity_poly.type
_entity_poly.pdbx_seq_one_letter_code
_entity_poly.pdbx_strand_id
1 'polypeptide(L)'
;MSLPADRTPVIIGVGEINDRPADLALAREPLALMADAVRAADADAGGSFLERIDSLDVINLVSWRYDRVAARLAERLGINPARAVYALVGGETPTTKIHEAALRIMNGNSLVAVVTGGEAANAVSKAKAAGIDLPWTPPAAKPENPIIGSEHVTPLAVRHGIMSPVHVYPLYENATTAAWGMTPAAALAESGVAYQAISEIAASNPHAWGQKAFTAAEIATPTPDNRMIAWPYTKRMVANNTVNQAGAVLMTTLAIARAAGIAEDRIIHVHGGAAAAEPMDYMARDQFDHSVAQNAVLGQAMRIAPNGFDRVELYSCFPTVPKMARRTLGLSADMPFSVTGGLSFAGAGLNCYMLQSTCAMVRSLRARPAAQALLYGQGGYVTKHHALVIGCDAADPAGLMLPKDVQDAAEAERAPVPALELAYAGPASIETFSVVHDRDGAPAYGSIVGRTPAGARVFGRVDMADTGFIARLESLEVSPVGLSGTVSVSEDGLQAWHAA
;
A
#
# COMPACT_ATOMS: atom_id res chain seq x y z
N MET A 1 32.81 -11.23 -3.02
CA MET A 1 33.44 -10.80 -1.72
C MET A 1 32.30 -10.44 -0.79
N SER A 2 32.31 -10.91 0.47
CA SER A 2 31.30 -10.51 1.47
C SER A 2 31.50 -9.05 1.89
N LEU A 3 30.43 -8.32 2.21
CA LEU A 3 30.55 -7.03 2.88
C LEU A 3 31.21 -7.23 4.26
N PRO A 4 32.08 -6.32 4.71
CA PRO A 4 32.59 -6.39 6.06
C PRO A 4 31.44 -6.17 7.07
N ALA A 5 31.53 -6.82 8.23
CA ALA A 5 30.43 -6.82 9.21
C ALA A 5 30.04 -5.42 9.72
N ASP A 6 30.96 -4.47 9.70
CA ASP A 6 30.73 -3.05 10.04
C ASP A 6 30.01 -2.25 8.94
N ARG A 7 29.76 -2.89 7.79
CA ARG A 7 29.01 -2.34 6.63
C ARG A 7 27.81 -3.19 6.23
N THR A 8 27.59 -4.31 6.88
CA THR A 8 26.46 -5.20 6.60
C THR A 8 25.23 -4.74 7.38
N PRO A 9 24.16 -4.22 6.69
CA PRO A 9 22.95 -3.75 7.35
C PRO A 9 22.09 -4.91 7.80
N VAL A 10 21.59 -4.85 9.05
CA VAL A 10 20.72 -5.86 9.62
C VAL A 10 19.58 -5.22 10.42
N ILE A 11 18.40 -5.87 10.42
CA ILE A 11 17.29 -5.53 11.31
C ILE A 11 17.48 -6.34 12.60
N ILE A 12 17.44 -5.64 13.73
CA ILE A 12 17.71 -6.23 15.05
C ILE A 12 16.51 -6.15 15.99
N GLY A 13 15.60 -5.20 15.78
CA GLY A 13 14.43 -5.01 16.62
C GLY A 13 13.22 -4.52 15.85
N VAL A 14 12.05 -4.96 16.28
CA VAL A 14 10.76 -4.54 15.72
C VAL A 14 9.76 -4.27 16.85
N GLY A 15 8.94 -3.24 16.68
CA GLY A 15 7.90 -2.88 17.65
C GLY A 15 6.60 -2.53 16.96
N GLU A 16 5.49 -3.03 17.50
CA GLU A 16 4.14 -2.72 17.03
C GLU A 16 3.23 -2.36 18.19
N ILE A 17 2.41 -1.36 18.00
CA ILE A 17 1.43 -0.88 18.98
C ILE A 17 0.05 -0.86 18.32
N ASN A 18 -0.93 -1.45 19.02
CA ASN A 18 -2.36 -1.26 18.79
C ASN A 18 -2.94 -0.50 19.96
N ASP A 19 -3.68 0.57 19.72
CA ASP A 19 -4.33 1.37 20.75
C ASP A 19 -5.85 1.29 20.59
N ARG A 20 -6.51 0.61 21.56
CA ARG A 20 -7.96 0.41 21.56
C ARG A 20 -8.56 0.88 22.89
N PRO A 21 -8.48 2.19 23.17
CA PRO A 21 -9.00 2.71 24.43
C PRO A 21 -10.52 2.53 24.52
N ALA A 22 -10.98 2.09 25.68
CA ALA A 22 -12.40 2.06 26.00
C ALA A 22 -12.94 3.48 26.22
N ASP A 23 -12.10 4.36 26.78
CA ASP A 23 -12.37 5.79 26.98
C ASP A 23 -11.49 6.61 26.00
N LEU A 24 -12.12 7.48 25.21
CA LEU A 24 -11.43 8.35 24.26
C LEU A 24 -10.48 9.36 24.94
N ALA A 25 -10.72 9.72 26.21
CA ALA A 25 -9.81 10.56 26.97
C ALA A 25 -8.44 9.90 27.22
N LEU A 26 -8.36 8.57 27.13
CA LEU A 26 -7.14 7.77 27.25
C LEU A 26 -6.52 7.42 25.90
N ALA A 27 -7.12 7.83 24.78
CA ALA A 27 -6.59 7.57 23.46
C ALA A 27 -5.23 8.27 23.27
N ARG A 28 -4.25 7.54 22.77
CA ARG A 28 -2.92 8.05 22.54
C ARG A 28 -2.81 8.74 21.18
N GLU A 29 -2.13 9.87 21.14
CA GLU A 29 -1.82 10.57 19.89
C GLU A 29 -0.79 9.80 19.05
N PRO A 30 -0.73 10.01 17.71
CA PRO A 30 0.22 9.32 16.84
C PRO A 30 1.68 9.40 17.29
N LEU A 31 2.16 10.57 17.79
CA LEU A 31 3.53 10.73 18.34
C LEU A 31 3.78 9.82 19.55
N ALA A 32 2.77 9.62 20.41
CA ALA A 32 2.89 8.70 21.54
C ALA A 32 3.00 7.24 21.08
N LEU A 33 2.13 6.85 20.15
CA LEU A 33 2.14 5.50 19.59
C LEU A 33 3.46 5.18 18.90
N MET A 34 4.00 6.11 18.12
CA MET A 34 5.32 5.97 17.48
C MET A 34 6.45 5.84 18.50
N ALA A 35 6.46 6.67 19.53
CA ALA A 35 7.47 6.59 20.58
C ALA A 35 7.45 5.23 21.31
N ASP A 36 6.26 4.72 21.60
CA ASP A 36 6.09 3.41 22.22
C ASP A 36 6.51 2.26 21.29
N ALA A 37 6.25 2.38 19.97
CA ALA A 37 6.72 1.43 18.98
C ALA A 37 8.26 1.40 18.89
N VAL A 38 8.92 2.57 18.93
CA VAL A 38 10.39 2.67 18.94
C VAL A 38 10.97 2.04 20.21
N ARG A 39 10.40 2.31 21.39
CA ARG A 39 10.82 1.67 22.65
C ARG A 39 10.61 0.16 22.63
N ALA A 40 9.51 -0.30 22.03
CA ALA A 40 9.25 -1.73 21.86
C ALA A 40 10.29 -2.37 20.92
N ALA A 41 10.68 -1.70 19.84
CA ALA A 41 11.74 -2.18 18.94
C ALA A 41 13.11 -2.22 19.63
N ASP A 42 13.43 -1.22 20.47
CA ASP A 42 14.65 -1.22 21.28
C ASP A 42 14.65 -2.38 22.30
N ALA A 43 13.54 -2.59 23.00
CA ALA A 43 13.38 -3.70 23.92
C ALA A 43 13.51 -5.07 23.23
N ASP A 44 12.95 -5.23 22.02
CA ASP A 44 13.09 -6.44 21.20
C ASP A 44 14.55 -6.69 20.78
N ALA A 45 15.36 -5.63 20.66
CA ALA A 45 16.80 -5.70 20.40
C ALA A 45 17.68 -5.81 21.65
N GLY A 46 17.10 -5.89 22.87
CA GLY A 46 17.83 -6.01 24.14
C GLY A 46 17.93 -4.72 24.95
N GLY A 47 17.27 -3.61 24.51
CA GLY A 47 17.11 -2.38 25.33
C GLY A 47 18.34 -1.51 25.49
N SER A 48 19.23 -1.46 24.49
CA SER A 48 20.49 -0.72 24.59
C SER A 48 20.83 0.17 23.38
N PHE A 49 19.88 0.39 22.48
CA PHE A 49 20.10 1.08 21.22
C PHE A 49 19.46 2.46 21.17
N LEU A 50 18.46 2.75 22.00
CA LEU A 50 17.67 3.98 21.91
C LEU A 50 18.56 5.26 21.90
N GLU A 51 19.50 5.37 22.84
CA GLU A 51 20.41 6.51 22.93
C GLU A 51 21.48 6.57 21.82
N ARG A 52 21.63 5.47 21.07
CA ARG A 52 22.61 5.31 19.99
C ARG A 52 22.01 5.61 18.62
N ILE A 53 20.70 5.89 18.52
CA ILE A 53 20.04 6.19 17.27
C ILE A 53 20.63 7.48 16.69
N ASP A 54 21.30 7.35 15.54
CA ASP A 54 21.89 8.45 14.80
C ASP A 54 21.05 8.88 13.58
N SER A 55 20.09 8.01 13.16
CA SER A 55 19.20 8.25 12.02
C SER A 55 17.76 7.87 12.36
N LEU A 56 16.85 8.86 12.28
CA LEU A 56 15.40 8.70 12.50
C LEU A 56 14.64 9.05 11.23
N ASP A 57 13.93 8.08 10.67
CA ASP A 57 12.96 8.26 9.59
C ASP A 57 11.54 8.11 10.13
N VAL A 58 10.72 9.14 10.01
CA VAL A 58 9.31 9.13 10.42
C VAL A 58 8.42 9.10 9.18
N ILE A 59 7.56 8.11 9.09
CA ILE A 59 6.60 7.95 7.99
C ILE A 59 5.51 9.01 8.09
N ASN A 60 5.09 9.55 6.95
CA ASN A 60 4.02 10.54 6.89
C ASN A 60 2.73 10.01 7.52
N LEU A 61 2.07 10.84 8.32
CA LEU A 61 0.80 10.52 8.98
C LEU A 61 -0.31 11.48 8.53
N VAL A 62 -1.54 10.99 8.56
CA VAL A 62 -2.72 11.68 8.02
C VAL A 62 -3.73 12.02 9.11
N SER A 63 -3.83 11.18 10.15
CA SER A 63 -4.88 11.29 11.17
C SER A 63 -4.76 12.51 12.06
N TRP A 64 -3.57 13.13 12.17
CA TRP A 64 -3.35 14.32 12.98
C TRP A 64 -2.31 15.24 12.33
N ARG A 65 -2.45 16.55 12.51
CA ARG A 65 -1.58 17.53 11.89
C ARG A 65 -0.54 18.03 12.88
N TYR A 66 0.72 17.76 12.62
CA TYR A 66 1.84 18.31 13.39
C TYR A 66 2.74 19.17 12.49
N ASP A 67 3.48 20.04 13.10
CA ASP A 67 4.71 20.63 12.58
C ASP A 67 5.93 19.88 13.15
N ARG A 68 7.08 19.94 12.50
CA ARG A 68 8.35 19.39 12.98
C ARG A 68 8.25 17.96 13.54
N VAL A 69 7.53 17.08 12.81
CA VAL A 69 7.13 15.73 13.29
C VAL A 69 8.33 14.94 13.81
N ALA A 70 9.41 14.85 13.02
CA ALA A 70 10.59 14.07 13.39
C ALA A 70 11.32 14.66 14.63
N ALA A 71 11.41 15.99 14.73
CA ALA A 71 12.01 16.64 15.91
C ALA A 71 11.17 16.42 17.18
N ARG A 72 9.84 16.55 17.10
CA ARG A 72 8.94 16.28 18.24
C ARG A 72 9.02 14.82 18.70
N LEU A 73 9.17 13.89 17.77
CA LEU A 73 9.34 12.48 18.14
C LEU A 73 10.69 12.25 18.80
N ALA A 74 11.78 12.85 18.30
CA ALA A 74 13.11 12.78 18.92
C ALA A 74 13.11 13.35 20.34
N GLU A 75 12.48 14.52 20.54
CA GLU A 75 12.29 15.14 21.87
C GLU A 75 11.52 14.19 22.81
N ARG A 76 10.45 13.56 22.34
CA ARG A 76 9.64 12.62 23.14
C ARG A 76 10.39 11.32 23.50
N LEU A 77 11.30 10.89 22.64
CA LEU A 77 12.17 9.73 22.88
C LEU A 77 13.36 10.08 23.76
N GLY A 78 13.72 11.36 23.92
CA GLY A 78 14.91 11.81 24.62
C GLY A 78 16.19 11.57 23.84
N ILE A 79 16.13 11.54 22.49
CA ILE A 79 17.28 11.27 21.61
C ILE A 79 17.64 12.51 20.79
N ASN A 80 18.88 12.55 20.31
CA ASN A 80 19.38 13.62 19.44
C ASN A 80 20.08 13.04 18.20
N PRO A 81 19.30 12.45 17.25
CA PRO A 81 19.88 11.85 16.07
C PRO A 81 20.53 12.89 15.16
N ALA A 82 21.67 12.55 14.55
CA ALA A 82 22.34 13.40 13.58
C ALA A 82 21.48 13.68 12.34
N ARG A 83 20.56 12.74 12.04
CA ARG A 83 19.59 12.85 10.95
C ARG A 83 18.19 12.49 11.45
N ALA A 84 17.24 13.42 11.28
CA ALA A 84 15.82 13.19 11.53
C ALA A 84 15.00 13.70 10.34
N VAL A 85 14.20 12.83 9.71
CA VAL A 85 13.45 13.15 8.50
C VAL A 85 12.00 12.71 8.64
N TYR A 86 11.08 13.60 8.28
CA TYR A 86 9.66 13.28 8.06
C TYR A 86 9.42 13.03 6.57
N ALA A 87 8.98 11.84 6.23
CA ALA A 87 8.86 11.36 4.87
C ALA A 87 7.67 11.99 4.13
N LEU A 88 7.67 11.87 2.80
CA LEU A 88 6.51 12.19 1.97
C LEU A 88 5.46 11.06 2.06
N VAL A 89 4.22 11.37 1.63
CA VAL A 89 3.10 10.43 1.60
C VAL A 89 3.36 9.27 0.64
N GLY A 90 3.00 8.06 1.05
CA GLY A 90 3.03 6.86 0.21
C GLY A 90 2.97 5.57 1.00
N GLY A 91 2.17 4.61 0.53
CA GLY A 91 2.07 3.29 1.16
C GLY A 91 3.36 2.46 1.02
N GLU A 92 4.19 2.77 0.01
CA GLU A 92 5.53 2.19 -0.21
C GLU A 92 6.60 2.81 0.69
N THR A 93 6.34 3.97 1.27
CA THR A 93 7.34 4.79 1.97
C THR A 93 8.06 4.04 3.10
N PRO A 94 7.42 3.20 3.94
CA PRO A 94 8.13 2.43 4.94
C PRO A 94 9.20 1.51 4.33
N THR A 95 8.84 0.77 3.28
CA THR A 95 9.76 -0.12 2.57
C THR A 95 10.92 0.67 1.98
N THR A 96 10.64 1.84 1.40
CA THR A 96 11.64 2.77 0.89
C THR A 96 12.60 3.22 1.99
N LYS A 97 12.08 3.66 3.14
CA LYS A 97 12.91 4.20 4.23
C LYS A 97 13.76 3.12 4.91
N ILE A 98 13.25 1.90 5.04
CA ILE A 98 14.03 0.75 5.53
C ILE A 98 15.18 0.44 4.56
N HIS A 99 14.91 0.41 3.25
CA HIS A 99 15.96 0.20 2.24
C HIS A 99 16.99 1.34 2.26
N GLU A 100 16.56 2.59 2.31
CA GLU A 100 17.46 3.75 2.42
C GLU A 100 18.29 3.73 3.71
N ALA A 101 17.73 3.27 4.84
CA ALA A 101 18.47 3.08 6.08
C ALA A 101 19.55 2.01 5.92
N ALA A 102 19.23 0.88 5.27
CA ALA A 102 20.20 -0.16 4.96
C ALA A 102 21.37 0.37 4.10
N LEU A 103 21.06 1.14 3.06
CA LEU A 103 22.07 1.75 2.20
C LEU A 103 22.94 2.79 2.96
N ARG A 104 22.36 3.57 3.88
CA ARG A 104 23.14 4.48 4.75
C ARG A 104 24.11 3.72 5.65
N ILE A 105 23.66 2.62 6.25
CA ILE A 105 24.50 1.73 7.08
C ILE A 105 25.63 1.13 6.23
N MET A 106 25.30 0.59 5.07
CA MET A 106 26.29 0.02 4.15
C MET A 106 27.36 1.03 3.74
N ASN A 107 26.99 2.28 3.49
CA ASN A 107 27.89 3.36 3.10
C ASN A 107 28.59 4.01 4.31
N GLY A 108 28.28 3.63 5.56
CA GLY A 108 28.85 4.17 6.79
C GLY A 108 28.38 5.55 7.16
N ASN A 109 27.22 5.95 6.65
CA ASN A 109 26.56 7.21 6.93
C ASN A 109 25.57 7.12 8.12
N SER A 110 25.40 5.93 8.69
CA SER A 110 24.61 5.67 9.90
C SER A 110 25.11 4.39 10.55
N LEU A 111 25.08 4.30 11.87
CA LEU A 111 25.40 3.12 12.65
C LEU A 111 24.15 2.49 13.26
N VAL A 112 23.19 3.29 13.70
CA VAL A 112 21.92 2.86 14.28
C VAL A 112 20.79 3.69 13.70
N ALA A 113 19.96 3.07 12.90
CA ALA A 113 18.82 3.70 12.23
C ALA A 113 17.50 3.17 12.75
N VAL A 114 16.50 4.04 12.90
CA VAL A 114 15.12 3.64 13.17
C VAL A 114 14.17 4.24 12.12
N VAL A 115 13.25 3.41 11.65
CA VAL A 115 12.12 3.83 10.79
C VAL A 115 10.85 3.57 11.57
N THR A 116 10.01 4.60 11.73
CA THR A 116 8.77 4.49 12.51
C THR A 116 7.64 5.30 11.88
N GLY A 117 6.41 4.93 12.20
CA GLY A 117 5.21 5.64 11.79
C GLY A 117 4.00 5.17 12.57
N GLY A 118 2.97 5.99 12.60
CA GLY A 118 1.75 5.67 13.36
C GLY A 118 0.58 6.56 12.99
N GLU A 119 -0.62 6.01 13.17
CA GLU A 119 -1.90 6.65 12.91
C GLU A 119 -2.87 6.42 14.08
N ALA A 120 -3.76 7.37 14.32
CA ALA A 120 -4.80 7.25 15.32
C ALA A 120 -6.20 7.62 14.76
N ALA A 121 -6.45 7.23 13.51
CA ALA A 121 -7.67 7.58 12.77
C ALA A 121 -8.96 7.07 13.42
N ASN A 122 -8.92 5.95 14.15
CA ASN A 122 -10.09 5.44 14.87
C ASN A 122 -10.49 6.37 16.01
N ALA A 123 -9.52 6.82 16.82
CA ALA A 123 -9.77 7.77 17.91
C ALA A 123 -10.29 9.11 17.36
N VAL A 124 -9.67 9.66 16.32
CA VAL A 124 -10.10 10.91 15.68
C VAL A 124 -11.53 10.80 15.14
N SER A 125 -11.85 9.71 14.46
CA SER A 125 -13.19 9.49 13.89
C SER A 125 -14.28 9.38 14.99
N LYS A 126 -13.99 8.63 16.05
CA LYS A 126 -14.91 8.49 17.19
C LYS A 126 -15.09 9.80 17.96
N ALA A 127 -14.00 10.53 18.22
CA ALA A 127 -14.03 11.82 18.90
C ALA A 127 -14.87 12.84 18.12
N LYS A 128 -14.65 12.90 16.79
CA LYS A 128 -15.45 13.75 15.90
C LYS A 128 -16.95 13.39 15.94
N ALA A 129 -17.27 12.10 15.90
CA ALA A 129 -18.66 11.62 15.95
C ALA A 129 -19.34 11.93 17.30
N ALA A 130 -18.56 11.91 18.39
CA ALA A 130 -19.05 12.19 19.75
C ALA A 130 -18.98 13.68 20.14
N GLY A 131 -18.39 14.55 19.30
CA GLY A 131 -18.18 15.97 19.62
C GLY A 131 -17.19 16.18 20.78
N ILE A 132 -16.18 15.31 20.92
CA ILE A 132 -15.20 15.34 22.01
C ILE A 132 -13.87 15.84 21.45
N ASP A 133 -13.22 16.76 22.19
CA ASP A 133 -11.84 17.17 21.94
C ASP A 133 -10.87 16.16 22.57
N LEU A 134 -9.92 15.70 21.77
CA LEU A 134 -8.88 14.78 22.25
C LEU A 134 -7.81 15.60 23.03
N PRO A 135 -7.33 15.11 24.19
CA PRO A 135 -6.33 15.80 25.00
C PRO A 135 -4.90 15.65 24.42
N TRP A 136 -4.75 15.93 23.13
CA TRP A 136 -3.52 15.74 22.37
C TRP A 136 -2.81 17.06 22.11
N THR A 137 -1.58 16.98 21.58
CA THR A 137 -0.88 18.14 21.03
C THR A 137 -1.82 18.89 20.07
N PRO A 138 -2.01 20.22 20.23
CA PRO A 138 -2.88 20.99 19.33
C PRO A 138 -2.48 20.83 17.86
N PRO A 139 -3.45 20.69 16.95
CA PRO A 139 -3.15 20.49 15.54
C PRO A 139 -2.47 21.73 14.94
N ALA A 140 -1.39 21.53 14.21
CA ALA A 140 -0.63 22.59 13.59
C ALA A 140 -1.46 23.31 12.50
N ALA A 141 -1.39 24.65 12.48
CA ALA A 141 -2.04 25.44 11.43
C ALA A 141 -1.39 25.22 10.05
N LYS A 142 -0.07 24.99 10.03
CA LYS A 142 0.72 24.63 8.83
C LYS A 142 1.39 23.28 9.09
N PRO A 143 0.76 22.17 8.69
CA PRO A 143 1.35 20.84 8.85
C PRO A 143 2.56 20.68 7.93
N GLU A 144 3.53 19.90 8.42
CA GLU A 144 4.67 19.48 7.61
C GLU A 144 4.22 18.44 6.56
N ASN A 145 4.76 18.53 5.33
CA ASN A 145 4.47 17.61 4.22
C ASN A 145 2.97 17.22 4.08
N PRO A 146 2.07 18.21 3.87
CA PRO A 146 0.65 17.91 3.71
C PRO A 146 0.39 17.06 2.46
N ILE A 147 -0.67 16.26 2.49
CA ILE A 147 -1.10 15.51 1.32
C ILE A 147 -1.77 16.47 0.34
N ILE A 148 -1.27 16.50 -0.90
CA ILE A 148 -1.83 17.26 -2.01
C ILE A 148 -2.45 16.26 -2.98
N GLY A 149 -3.78 16.08 -2.93
CA GLY A 149 -4.49 15.08 -3.74
C GLY A 149 -4.59 15.42 -5.22
N SER A 150 -4.44 16.70 -5.58
CA SER A 150 -4.59 17.17 -6.98
C SER A 150 -3.49 16.66 -7.94
N GLU A 151 -2.36 16.17 -7.43
CA GLU A 151 -1.28 15.61 -8.24
C GLU A 151 -1.63 14.23 -8.83
N HIS A 152 -2.63 13.55 -8.25
CA HIS A 152 -2.99 12.17 -8.60
C HIS A 152 -4.16 12.07 -9.57
N VAL A 153 -4.89 13.15 -9.83
CA VAL A 153 -6.14 13.13 -10.59
C VAL A 153 -6.26 14.36 -11.49
N THR A 154 -6.67 14.15 -12.74
CA THR A 154 -7.02 15.27 -13.64
C THR A 154 -8.31 15.96 -13.19
N PRO A 155 -8.52 17.25 -13.52
CA PRO A 155 -9.80 17.91 -13.33
C PRO A 155 -10.98 17.19 -14.00
N LEU A 156 -10.73 16.56 -15.15
CA LEU A 156 -11.75 15.77 -15.86
C LEU A 156 -12.15 14.53 -15.02
N ALA A 157 -11.21 13.80 -14.47
CA ALA A 157 -11.49 12.67 -13.59
C ALA A 157 -12.28 13.08 -12.34
N VAL A 158 -11.96 14.23 -11.75
CA VAL A 158 -12.71 14.80 -10.61
C VAL A 158 -14.16 15.07 -11.01
N ARG A 159 -14.41 15.69 -12.16
CA ARG A 159 -15.77 15.95 -12.68
C ARG A 159 -16.54 14.66 -12.93
N HIS A 160 -15.88 13.59 -13.32
CA HIS A 160 -16.46 12.26 -13.49
C HIS A 160 -16.56 11.45 -12.19
N GLY A 161 -16.15 12.01 -11.02
CA GLY A 161 -16.26 11.39 -9.72
C GLY A 161 -15.21 10.31 -9.41
N ILE A 162 -14.17 10.17 -10.25
CA ILE A 162 -13.12 9.16 -10.10
C ILE A 162 -11.90 9.80 -9.44
N MET A 163 -11.99 10.08 -8.13
CA MET A 163 -11.02 10.89 -7.41
C MET A 163 -10.50 10.28 -6.09
N SER A 164 -11.06 9.20 -5.64
CA SER A 164 -10.60 8.50 -4.42
C SER A 164 -10.17 7.07 -4.73
N PRO A 165 -9.35 6.44 -3.88
CA PRO A 165 -8.89 5.07 -4.13
C PRO A 165 -10.03 4.10 -4.43
N VAL A 166 -11.13 4.17 -3.68
CA VAL A 166 -12.29 3.27 -3.87
C VAL A 166 -13.00 3.45 -5.21
N HIS A 167 -12.78 4.59 -5.89
CA HIS A 167 -13.33 4.87 -7.22
C HIS A 167 -12.35 4.49 -8.34
N VAL A 168 -11.04 4.61 -8.07
CA VAL A 168 -9.97 4.42 -9.07
C VAL A 168 -9.56 2.95 -9.22
N TYR A 169 -9.42 2.21 -8.11
CA TYR A 169 -8.95 0.82 -8.19
C TYR A 169 -9.87 -0.14 -8.97
N PRO A 170 -11.20 0.05 -9.03
CA PRO A 170 -12.03 -0.71 -9.96
C PRO A 170 -11.61 -0.61 -11.42
N LEU A 171 -11.01 0.52 -11.86
CA LEU A 171 -10.49 0.66 -13.21
C LEU A 171 -9.41 -0.39 -13.52
N TYR A 172 -8.50 -0.61 -12.57
CA TYR A 172 -7.46 -1.66 -12.70
C TYR A 172 -8.06 -3.06 -12.62
N GLU A 173 -8.98 -3.32 -11.69
CA GLU A 173 -9.61 -4.64 -11.54
C GLU A 173 -10.35 -5.06 -12.81
N ASN A 174 -11.17 -4.16 -13.36
CA ASN A 174 -11.96 -4.47 -14.54
C ASN A 174 -11.09 -4.62 -15.80
N ALA A 175 -10.05 -3.79 -15.96
CA ALA A 175 -9.10 -3.93 -17.04
C ALA A 175 -8.28 -5.22 -16.96
N THR A 176 -7.72 -5.53 -15.78
CA THR A 176 -6.95 -6.76 -15.56
C THR A 176 -7.80 -8.01 -15.74
N THR A 177 -9.04 -8.02 -15.27
CA THR A 177 -9.99 -9.14 -15.45
C THR A 177 -10.17 -9.45 -16.92
N ALA A 178 -10.40 -8.43 -17.75
CA ALA A 178 -10.54 -8.59 -19.20
C ALA A 178 -9.23 -9.05 -19.86
N ALA A 179 -8.11 -8.41 -19.54
CA ALA A 179 -6.80 -8.73 -20.12
C ALA A 179 -6.33 -10.16 -19.79
N TRP A 180 -6.69 -10.67 -18.60
CA TRP A 180 -6.39 -12.07 -18.22
C TRP A 180 -7.39 -13.08 -18.80
N GLY A 181 -8.36 -12.67 -19.62
CA GLY A 181 -9.38 -13.54 -20.22
C GLY A 181 -10.30 -14.18 -19.17
N MET A 182 -10.47 -13.55 -18.01
CA MET A 182 -11.30 -14.06 -16.93
C MET A 182 -12.72 -13.52 -17.05
N THR A 183 -13.71 -14.32 -16.62
CA THR A 183 -15.02 -13.76 -16.31
C THR A 183 -14.97 -12.96 -15.03
N PRO A 184 -15.82 -11.93 -14.84
CA PRO A 184 -15.90 -11.20 -13.57
C PRO A 184 -16.18 -12.11 -12.37
N ALA A 185 -17.00 -13.16 -12.53
CA ALA A 185 -17.23 -14.18 -11.50
C ALA A 185 -15.94 -14.90 -11.08
N ALA A 186 -15.11 -15.32 -12.04
CA ALA A 186 -13.85 -16.00 -11.76
C ALA A 186 -12.85 -15.08 -11.06
N ALA A 187 -12.74 -13.80 -11.50
CA ALA A 187 -11.87 -12.80 -10.87
C ALA A 187 -12.32 -12.46 -9.45
N LEU A 188 -13.63 -12.36 -9.21
CA LEU A 188 -14.21 -12.14 -7.89
C LEU A 188 -13.99 -13.35 -6.97
N ALA A 189 -14.12 -14.57 -7.47
CA ALA A 189 -13.84 -15.80 -6.73
C ALA A 189 -12.35 -15.89 -6.32
N GLU A 190 -11.41 -15.57 -7.23
CA GLU A 190 -9.97 -15.48 -6.92
C GLU A 190 -9.72 -14.46 -5.80
N SER A 191 -10.35 -13.30 -5.88
CA SER A 191 -10.24 -12.26 -4.85
C SER A 191 -10.78 -12.74 -3.50
N GLY A 192 -11.93 -13.41 -3.49
CA GLY A 192 -12.54 -13.98 -2.29
C GLY A 192 -11.65 -15.01 -1.61
N VAL A 193 -11.09 -15.96 -2.37
CA VAL A 193 -10.19 -17.00 -1.84
C VAL A 193 -8.90 -16.39 -1.27
N ALA A 194 -8.28 -15.47 -2.00
CA ALA A 194 -7.07 -14.81 -1.55
C ALA A 194 -7.30 -13.99 -0.26
N TYR A 195 -8.43 -13.29 -0.17
CA TYR A 195 -8.77 -12.48 1.01
C TYR A 195 -9.24 -13.33 2.19
N GLN A 196 -9.84 -14.51 1.95
CA GLN A 196 -10.06 -15.50 3.01
C GLN A 196 -8.73 -15.88 3.67
N ALA A 197 -7.73 -16.30 2.88
CA ALA A 197 -6.42 -16.70 3.41
C ALA A 197 -5.76 -15.59 4.24
N ILE A 198 -5.78 -14.34 3.79
CA ILE A 198 -5.20 -13.23 4.56
C ILE A 198 -6.06 -12.87 5.79
N SER A 199 -7.39 -13.07 5.77
CA SER A 199 -8.23 -12.89 6.95
C SER A 199 -7.95 -13.92 8.05
N GLU A 200 -7.64 -15.16 7.67
CA GLU A 200 -7.22 -16.23 8.58
C GLU A 200 -5.86 -15.90 9.23
N ILE A 201 -4.92 -15.33 8.46
CA ILE A 201 -3.65 -14.83 8.98
C ILE A 201 -3.88 -13.68 9.96
N ALA A 202 -4.72 -12.69 9.62
CA ALA A 202 -5.07 -11.61 10.53
C ALA A 202 -5.70 -12.12 11.84
N ALA A 203 -6.57 -13.12 11.75
CA ALA A 203 -7.22 -13.71 12.93
C ALA A 203 -6.21 -14.34 13.90
N SER A 204 -5.08 -14.84 13.41
CA SER A 204 -3.99 -15.42 14.20
C SER A 204 -2.91 -14.43 14.61
N ASN A 205 -2.86 -13.23 14.01
CA ASN A 205 -1.87 -12.22 14.31
C ASN A 205 -2.32 -11.33 15.50
N PRO A 206 -1.65 -11.39 16.67
CA PRO A 206 -2.03 -10.61 17.85
C PRO A 206 -1.93 -9.09 17.63
N HIS A 207 -1.17 -8.64 16.62
CA HIS A 207 -1.01 -7.24 16.25
C HIS A 207 -1.98 -6.78 15.16
N ALA A 208 -2.81 -7.68 14.59
CA ALA A 208 -3.83 -7.28 13.64
C ALA A 208 -4.94 -6.46 14.30
N TRP A 209 -5.45 -5.44 13.59
CA TRP A 209 -6.60 -4.65 14.06
C TRP A 209 -7.88 -5.48 14.08
N GLY A 210 -8.20 -6.20 13.01
CA GLY A 210 -9.29 -7.16 12.95
C GLY A 210 -8.75 -8.58 13.17
N GLN A 211 -9.34 -9.31 14.12
CA GLN A 211 -8.92 -10.66 14.47
C GLN A 211 -10.05 -11.70 14.20
N LYS A 212 -10.79 -11.48 13.11
CA LYS A 212 -11.85 -12.39 12.65
C LYS A 212 -11.54 -12.93 11.27
N ALA A 213 -11.58 -14.24 11.12
CA ALA A 213 -11.53 -14.90 9.82
C ALA A 213 -12.90 -14.83 9.12
N PHE A 214 -12.87 -14.76 7.79
CA PHE A 214 -14.04 -14.75 6.93
C PHE A 214 -13.86 -15.76 5.80
N THR A 215 -14.92 -16.40 5.38
CA THR A 215 -14.94 -17.26 4.19
C THR A 215 -14.89 -16.41 2.91
N ALA A 216 -14.47 -17.02 1.79
CA ALA A 216 -14.47 -16.37 0.48
C ALA A 216 -15.87 -15.82 0.12
N ALA A 217 -16.92 -16.57 0.42
CA ALA A 217 -18.30 -16.14 0.19
C ALA A 217 -18.68 -14.91 1.05
N GLU A 218 -18.35 -14.89 2.34
CA GLU A 218 -18.60 -13.73 3.21
C GLU A 218 -17.84 -12.48 2.76
N ILE A 219 -16.70 -12.63 2.09
CA ILE A 219 -15.89 -11.54 1.55
C ILE A 219 -16.50 -11.04 0.23
N ALA A 220 -16.81 -11.94 -0.69
CA ALA A 220 -17.25 -11.59 -2.04
C ALA A 220 -18.73 -11.20 -2.14
N THR A 221 -19.58 -11.67 -1.20
CA THR A 221 -21.03 -11.42 -1.27
C THR A 221 -21.41 -10.12 -0.55
N PRO A 222 -22.07 -9.17 -1.22
CA PRO A 222 -22.62 -7.98 -0.58
C PRO A 222 -23.67 -8.31 0.46
N THR A 223 -23.58 -7.68 1.63
CA THR A 223 -24.55 -7.73 2.73
C THR A 223 -24.60 -6.35 3.43
N PRO A 224 -25.55 -6.04 4.32
CA PRO A 224 -25.54 -4.79 5.07
C PRO A 224 -24.23 -4.50 5.81
N ASP A 225 -23.57 -5.53 6.36
CA ASP A 225 -22.27 -5.41 7.03
C ASP A 225 -21.08 -5.40 6.08
N ASN A 226 -21.29 -5.89 4.86
CA ASN A 226 -20.29 -6.00 3.79
C ASN A 226 -20.81 -5.41 2.49
N ARG A 227 -21.32 -4.17 2.54
CA ARG A 227 -21.94 -3.54 1.37
C ARG A 227 -20.98 -3.44 0.18
N MET A 228 -21.51 -3.37 -1.03
CA MET A 228 -20.74 -2.95 -2.20
C MET A 228 -20.22 -1.52 -1.98
N ILE A 229 -18.97 -1.27 -2.33
CA ILE A 229 -18.35 0.06 -2.28
C ILE A 229 -18.26 0.64 -3.69
N ALA A 230 -17.63 -0.10 -4.58
CA ALA A 230 -17.58 0.15 -6.00
C ALA A 230 -17.29 -1.17 -6.71
N TRP A 231 -18.07 -1.49 -7.74
CA TRP A 231 -17.96 -2.76 -8.44
C TRP A 231 -16.53 -3.07 -8.93
N PRO A 232 -15.95 -4.28 -8.64
CA PRO A 232 -16.58 -5.42 -7.94
C PRO A 232 -16.26 -5.51 -6.44
N TYR A 233 -15.85 -4.44 -5.78
CA TYR A 233 -15.31 -4.46 -4.42
C TYR A 233 -16.35 -4.27 -3.33
N THR A 234 -16.49 -5.27 -2.48
CA THR A 234 -17.20 -5.15 -1.20
C THR A 234 -16.32 -4.44 -0.15
N LYS A 235 -16.93 -4.03 0.96
CA LYS A 235 -16.23 -3.39 2.08
C LYS A 235 -15.06 -4.24 2.64
N ARG A 236 -15.18 -5.58 2.65
CA ARG A 236 -14.11 -6.48 3.12
C ARG A 236 -12.94 -6.61 2.15
N MET A 237 -13.07 -6.13 0.92
CA MET A 237 -12.00 -6.06 -0.07
C MET A 237 -11.27 -4.73 -0.08
N VAL A 238 -11.69 -3.77 0.73
CA VAL A 238 -11.12 -2.41 0.80
C VAL A 238 -10.29 -2.26 2.07
N ALA A 239 -9.17 -1.55 1.98
CA ALA A 239 -8.29 -1.26 3.10
C ALA A 239 -9.03 -0.57 4.26
N ASN A 240 -8.82 -1.04 5.49
CA ASN A 240 -9.39 -0.46 6.69
C ASN A 240 -8.46 0.61 7.29
N ASN A 241 -8.68 1.86 6.94
CA ASN A 241 -7.87 2.98 7.43
C ASN A 241 -8.28 3.48 8.82
N THR A 242 -9.35 2.96 9.41
CA THR A 242 -9.89 3.44 10.70
C THR A 242 -9.27 2.65 11.85
N VAL A 243 -7.99 2.89 12.10
CA VAL A 243 -7.16 2.17 13.09
C VAL A 243 -6.38 3.15 13.97
N ASN A 244 -5.90 2.69 15.13
CA ASN A 244 -4.86 3.35 15.92
C ASN A 244 -3.69 2.37 16.04
N GLN A 245 -2.72 2.51 15.18
CA GLN A 245 -1.58 1.59 15.06
C GLN A 245 -0.28 2.36 14.84
N ALA A 246 0.81 1.83 15.36
CA ALA A 246 2.16 2.29 15.05
C ALA A 246 3.11 1.09 14.89
N GLY A 247 4.18 1.31 14.12
CA GLY A 247 5.24 0.33 13.94
C GLY A 247 6.62 0.99 13.97
N ALA A 248 7.65 0.24 14.34
CA ALA A 248 9.03 0.66 14.28
C ALA A 248 9.96 -0.50 13.89
N VAL A 249 10.97 -0.19 13.10
CA VAL A 249 12.03 -1.11 12.66
C VAL A 249 13.37 -0.51 13.05
N LEU A 250 14.15 -1.21 13.86
CA LEU A 250 15.47 -0.81 14.34
C LEU A 250 16.55 -1.61 13.59
N MET A 251 17.52 -0.89 13.07
CA MET A 251 18.58 -1.40 12.21
C MET A 251 19.95 -0.96 12.68
N THR A 252 20.95 -1.79 12.43
CA THR A 252 22.36 -1.47 12.71
C THR A 252 23.30 -2.26 11.80
N THR A 253 24.61 -2.16 12.02
CA THR A 253 25.59 -3.03 11.37
C THR A 253 25.63 -4.41 12.03
N LEU A 254 25.96 -5.45 11.27
CA LEU A 254 26.16 -6.81 11.81
C LEU A 254 27.23 -6.86 12.92
N ALA A 255 28.30 -6.06 12.78
CA ALA A 255 29.35 -5.96 13.81
C ALA A 255 28.80 -5.42 15.14
N ILE A 256 27.99 -4.37 15.09
CA ILE A 256 27.37 -3.78 16.31
C ILE A 256 26.34 -4.75 16.92
N ALA A 257 25.53 -5.43 16.08
CA ALA A 257 24.56 -6.42 16.55
C ALA A 257 25.25 -7.55 17.33
N ARG A 258 26.33 -8.11 16.77
CA ARG A 258 27.13 -9.16 17.41
C ARG A 258 27.83 -8.69 18.68
N ALA A 259 28.42 -7.48 18.65
CA ALA A 259 29.07 -6.89 19.83
C ALA A 259 28.08 -6.61 20.97
N ALA A 260 26.82 -6.36 20.66
CA ALA A 260 25.73 -6.22 21.64
C ALA A 260 25.18 -7.57 22.14
N GLY A 261 25.68 -8.70 21.64
CA GLY A 261 25.25 -10.03 22.06
C GLY A 261 23.91 -10.48 21.47
N ILE A 262 23.45 -9.84 20.38
CA ILE A 262 22.22 -10.29 19.71
C ILE A 262 22.47 -11.64 19.06
N ALA A 263 21.64 -12.64 19.37
CA ALA A 263 21.75 -13.99 18.82
C ALA A 263 21.54 -13.99 17.30
N GLU A 264 22.30 -14.81 16.58
CA GLU A 264 22.29 -14.85 15.09
C GLU A 264 20.89 -15.16 14.54
N ASP A 265 20.10 -15.99 15.20
CA ASP A 265 18.71 -16.32 14.83
C ASP A 265 17.72 -15.17 15.00
N ARG A 266 18.12 -14.11 15.67
CA ARG A 266 17.34 -12.87 15.81
C ARG A 266 17.70 -11.81 14.80
N ILE A 267 18.82 -11.97 14.12
CA ILE A 267 19.34 -11.02 13.13
C ILE A 267 18.68 -11.31 11.77
N ILE A 268 18.08 -10.28 11.15
CA ILE A 268 17.52 -10.40 9.81
C ILE A 268 18.34 -9.52 8.86
N HIS A 269 18.86 -10.14 7.82
CA HIS A 269 19.69 -9.47 6.81
C HIS A 269 18.81 -8.75 5.79
N VAL A 270 19.29 -7.59 5.31
CA VAL A 270 18.71 -6.89 4.17
C VAL A 270 19.52 -7.28 2.93
N HIS A 271 18.83 -7.86 1.95
CA HIS A 271 19.47 -8.36 0.71
C HIS A 271 19.50 -7.33 -0.42
N GLY A 272 18.64 -6.33 -0.36
CA GLY A 272 18.51 -5.27 -1.36
C GLY A 272 17.04 -4.96 -1.69
N GLY A 273 16.84 -4.11 -2.67
CA GLY A 273 15.50 -3.70 -3.06
C GLY A 273 15.49 -2.83 -4.31
N ALA A 274 14.30 -2.43 -4.75
CA ALA A 274 14.13 -1.60 -5.92
C ALA A 274 12.93 -0.67 -5.81
N ALA A 275 12.98 0.46 -6.52
CA ALA A 275 11.93 1.46 -6.62
C ALA A 275 11.74 1.90 -8.07
N ALA A 276 10.49 2.12 -8.46
CA ALA A 276 10.09 2.81 -9.68
C ALA A 276 8.69 3.41 -9.50
N ALA A 277 8.29 4.30 -10.38
CA ALA A 277 6.98 4.94 -10.34
C ALA A 277 6.34 5.01 -11.72
N GLU A 278 5.02 4.96 -11.72
CA GLU A 278 4.17 5.39 -12.83
C GLU A 278 3.99 6.90 -12.79
N PRO A 279 3.48 7.53 -13.86
CA PRO A 279 3.00 8.91 -13.78
C PRO A 279 2.06 9.11 -12.60
N MET A 280 2.19 10.25 -11.90
CA MET A 280 1.40 10.52 -10.69
C MET A 280 -0.10 10.53 -10.99
N ASP A 281 -0.49 11.16 -12.06
CA ASP A 281 -1.87 11.12 -12.57
C ASP A 281 -2.15 9.77 -13.23
N TYR A 282 -3.10 9.03 -12.67
CA TYR A 282 -3.44 7.70 -13.16
C TYR A 282 -4.00 7.71 -14.61
N MET A 283 -4.50 8.84 -15.09
CA MET A 283 -4.94 8.98 -16.49
C MET A 283 -3.78 9.18 -17.47
N ALA A 284 -2.61 9.57 -17.00
CA ALA A 284 -1.39 9.69 -17.79
C ALA A 284 -0.62 8.36 -17.94
N ARG A 285 -1.29 7.22 -17.72
CA ARG A 285 -0.77 5.89 -17.99
C ARG A 285 -1.03 5.45 -19.41
N ASP A 286 -0.21 4.56 -19.91
CA ASP A 286 -0.42 3.88 -21.18
C ASP A 286 -1.65 2.96 -21.15
N GLN A 287 -1.92 2.27 -20.02
CA GLN A 287 -3.01 1.32 -19.85
C GLN A 287 -3.34 1.06 -18.36
N PHE A 288 -4.37 0.22 -18.06
CA PHE A 288 -4.85 -0.11 -16.71
C PHE A 288 -4.70 -1.60 -16.35
N ASP A 289 -4.28 -2.46 -17.26
CA ASP A 289 -4.25 -3.91 -17.07
C ASP A 289 -2.95 -4.45 -16.46
N HIS A 290 -1.91 -3.63 -16.35
CA HIS A 290 -0.66 -3.91 -15.62
C HIS A 290 0.04 -2.62 -15.17
N SER A 291 1.22 -2.75 -14.55
CA SER A 291 2.09 -1.63 -14.20
C SER A 291 3.53 -1.98 -14.56
N VAL A 292 4.11 -1.22 -15.49
CA VAL A 292 5.51 -1.41 -15.90
C VAL A 292 6.47 -1.12 -14.74
N ALA A 293 6.13 -0.14 -13.89
CA ALA A 293 6.91 0.16 -12.68
C ALA A 293 6.85 -0.98 -11.66
N GLN A 294 5.66 -1.58 -11.42
CA GLN A 294 5.53 -2.79 -10.60
C GLN A 294 6.39 -3.92 -11.15
N ASN A 295 6.30 -4.18 -12.46
CA ASN A 295 7.02 -5.26 -13.12
C ASN A 295 8.54 -5.07 -13.01
N ALA A 296 9.06 -3.85 -13.23
CA ALA A 296 10.48 -3.53 -13.12
C ALA A 296 11.00 -3.75 -11.68
N VAL A 297 10.24 -3.27 -10.68
CA VAL A 297 10.59 -3.40 -9.26
C VAL A 297 10.60 -4.86 -8.81
N LEU A 298 9.58 -5.63 -9.18
CA LEU A 298 9.49 -7.05 -8.84
C LEU A 298 10.50 -7.89 -9.63
N GLY A 299 10.78 -7.53 -10.89
CA GLY A 299 11.84 -8.12 -11.68
C GLY A 299 13.23 -7.93 -11.04
N GLN A 300 13.51 -6.76 -10.46
CA GLN A 300 14.74 -6.55 -9.70
C GLN A 300 14.78 -7.38 -8.42
N ALA A 301 13.65 -7.49 -7.71
CA ALA A 301 13.54 -8.34 -6.51
C ALA A 301 13.86 -9.82 -6.84
N MET A 302 13.37 -10.33 -7.98
CA MET A 302 13.70 -11.69 -8.45
C MET A 302 15.20 -11.84 -8.82
N ARG A 303 15.87 -10.77 -9.26
CA ARG A 303 17.35 -10.81 -9.48
C ARG A 303 18.11 -10.86 -8.16
N ILE A 304 17.60 -10.19 -7.11
CA ILE A 304 18.18 -10.26 -5.74
C ILE A 304 17.95 -11.66 -5.16
N ALA A 305 16.81 -12.29 -5.44
CA ALA A 305 16.40 -13.60 -4.93
C ALA A 305 16.14 -14.59 -6.09
N PRO A 306 17.18 -15.07 -6.79
CA PRO A 306 17.01 -15.90 -7.99
C PRO A 306 16.38 -17.27 -7.72
N ASN A 307 16.39 -17.73 -6.47
CA ASN A 307 15.75 -18.98 -6.05
C ASN A 307 14.30 -18.79 -5.64
N GLY A 308 13.76 -17.56 -5.74
CA GLY A 308 12.41 -17.20 -5.34
C GLY A 308 12.29 -16.77 -3.88
N PHE A 309 11.05 -16.70 -3.39
CA PHE A 309 10.73 -16.22 -2.05
C PHE A 309 10.00 -17.31 -1.26
N ASP A 310 10.44 -17.53 -0.02
CA ASP A 310 9.76 -18.45 0.91
C ASP A 310 8.47 -17.83 1.47
N ARG A 311 8.44 -16.50 1.57
CA ARG A 311 7.31 -15.70 2.04
C ARG A 311 7.25 -14.37 1.33
N VAL A 312 6.02 -13.88 1.18
CA VAL A 312 5.79 -12.57 0.58
C VAL A 312 4.80 -11.75 1.41
N GLU A 313 4.98 -10.45 1.38
CA GLU A 313 3.97 -9.48 1.74
C GLU A 313 3.72 -8.60 0.52
N LEU A 314 2.59 -8.82 -0.15
CA LEU A 314 2.18 -8.05 -1.31
C LEU A 314 1.12 -7.04 -0.89
N TYR A 315 1.37 -5.75 -1.11
CA TYR A 315 0.49 -4.66 -0.69
C TYR A 315 -0.95 -4.87 -1.16
N SER A 316 -1.86 -5.17 -0.24
CA SER A 316 -3.22 -5.65 -0.52
C SER A 316 -4.29 -4.61 -0.20
N CYS A 317 -4.09 -3.34 -0.62
CA CYS A 317 -5.09 -2.30 -0.42
C CYS A 317 -6.41 -2.57 -1.17
N PHE A 318 -6.31 -3.19 -2.34
CA PHE A 318 -7.39 -3.73 -3.16
C PHE A 318 -6.92 -5.02 -3.84
N PRO A 319 -7.79 -5.98 -4.15
CA PRO A 319 -7.43 -7.29 -4.69
C PRO A 319 -6.56 -7.25 -5.96
N THR A 320 -6.78 -6.30 -6.86
CA THR A 320 -6.02 -6.20 -8.11
C THR A 320 -4.51 -6.06 -7.89
N VAL A 321 -4.07 -5.33 -6.85
CA VAL A 321 -2.64 -5.05 -6.61
C VAL A 321 -1.84 -6.33 -6.33
N PRO A 322 -2.16 -7.14 -5.31
CA PRO A 322 -1.45 -8.39 -5.08
C PRO A 322 -1.68 -9.43 -6.18
N LYS A 323 -2.82 -9.41 -6.89
CA LYS A 323 -3.07 -10.30 -8.04
C LYS A 323 -2.13 -10.00 -9.21
N MET A 324 -1.91 -8.72 -9.56
CA MET A 324 -0.90 -8.32 -10.54
C MET A 324 0.50 -8.76 -10.10
N ALA A 325 0.89 -8.43 -8.88
CA ALA A 325 2.20 -8.78 -8.32
C ALA A 325 2.44 -10.30 -8.32
N ARG A 326 1.44 -11.12 -7.93
CA ARG A 326 1.52 -12.58 -7.98
C ARG A 326 1.85 -13.08 -9.39
N ARG A 327 1.17 -12.55 -10.41
CA ARG A 327 1.38 -12.94 -11.80
C ARG A 327 2.76 -12.55 -12.32
N THR A 328 3.19 -11.33 -12.02
CA THR A 328 4.55 -10.88 -12.36
C THR A 328 5.64 -11.76 -11.73
N LEU A 329 5.44 -12.17 -10.48
CA LEU A 329 6.39 -13.02 -9.74
C LEU A 329 6.25 -14.52 -10.08
N GLY A 330 5.22 -14.94 -10.82
CA GLY A 330 4.95 -16.36 -11.11
C GLY A 330 4.65 -17.19 -9.85
N LEU A 331 4.11 -16.58 -8.78
CA LEU A 331 3.85 -17.29 -7.53
C LEU A 331 2.64 -18.21 -7.62
N SER A 332 2.73 -19.36 -6.94
CA SER A 332 1.62 -20.30 -6.80
C SER A 332 0.38 -19.65 -6.19
N ALA A 333 -0.80 -20.10 -6.62
CA ALA A 333 -2.07 -19.67 -6.06
C ALA A 333 -2.20 -19.99 -4.56
N ASP A 334 -1.51 -21.03 -4.09
CA ASP A 334 -1.52 -21.47 -2.69
C ASP A 334 -0.62 -20.62 -1.78
N MET A 335 0.26 -19.78 -2.34
CA MET A 335 1.09 -18.88 -1.54
C MET A 335 0.25 -17.69 -1.07
N PRO A 336 0.08 -17.48 0.26
CA PRO A 336 -0.63 -16.32 0.77
C PRO A 336 0.05 -15.00 0.34
N PHE A 337 -0.75 -13.97 0.06
CA PHE A 337 -0.23 -12.63 -0.29
C PHE A 337 0.43 -11.90 0.87
N SER A 338 0.23 -12.35 2.10
CA SER A 338 0.58 -11.60 3.30
C SER A 338 1.01 -12.53 4.44
N VAL A 339 1.92 -12.04 5.26
CA VAL A 339 2.24 -12.62 6.58
C VAL A 339 1.63 -11.80 7.73
N THR A 340 1.04 -10.64 7.39
CA THR A 340 0.46 -9.68 8.34
C THR A 340 -1.04 -9.90 8.50
N GLY A 341 -1.74 -10.23 7.42
CA GLY A 341 -3.18 -10.37 7.34
C GLY A 341 -3.86 -9.29 6.49
N GLY A 342 -3.09 -8.55 5.68
CA GLY A 342 -3.56 -7.60 4.67
C GLY A 342 -4.19 -6.33 5.23
N LEU A 343 -4.28 -5.30 4.39
CA LEU A 343 -4.73 -3.96 4.79
C LEU A 343 -6.21 -3.94 5.21
N SER A 344 -7.04 -4.86 4.71
CA SER A 344 -8.46 -4.92 5.06
C SER A 344 -8.69 -5.45 6.47
N PHE A 345 -7.89 -6.41 6.93
CA PHE A 345 -8.11 -7.11 8.19
C PHE A 345 -7.06 -6.75 9.25
N ALA A 346 -5.78 -6.82 8.95
CA ALA A 346 -4.73 -6.41 9.90
C ALA A 346 -4.74 -4.91 10.19
N GLY A 347 -5.36 -4.12 9.32
CA GLY A 347 -5.46 -2.68 9.41
C GLY A 347 -4.49 -1.99 8.48
N ALA A 348 -4.90 -0.83 8.01
CA ALA A 348 -4.13 0.03 7.13
C ALA A 348 -3.90 1.36 7.83
N GLY A 349 -2.84 1.49 8.58
CA GLY A 349 -2.39 2.78 9.12
C GLY A 349 -1.94 3.71 7.99
N LEU A 350 -2.77 3.86 6.95
CA LEU A 350 -2.50 4.66 5.75
C LEU A 350 -1.08 4.40 5.21
N ASN A 351 -0.15 5.35 5.39
CA ASN A 351 1.21 5.20 4.89
C ASN A 351 2.06 4.19 5.70
N CYS A 352 1.60 3.75 6.88
CA CYS A 352 2.43 3.00 7.83
C CYS A 352 2.32 1.47 7.70
N TYR A 353 1.40 0.94 6.89
CA TYR A 353 1.12 -0.51 6.83
C TYR A 353 2.37 -1.36 6.63
N MET A 354 3.30 -0.95 5.77
CA MET A 354 4.51 -1.73 5.50
C MET A 354 5.50 -1.76 6.68
N LEU A 355 5.33 -0.93 7.74
CA LEU A 355 6.04 -1.11 9.02
C LEU A 355 5.50 -2.33 9.77
N GLN A 356 4.17 -2.44 9.92
CA GLN A 356 3.53 -3.61 10.54
C GLN A 356 3.89 -4.88 9.75
N SER A 357 3.89 -4.80 8.42
CA SER A 357 4.28 -5.90 7.56
C SER A 357 5.75 -6.32 7.76
N THR A 358 6.65 -5.36 7.89
CA THR A 358 8.06 -5.65 8.18
C THR A 358 8.21 -6.29 9.56
N CYS A 359 7.49 -5.78 10.57
CA CYS A 359 7.50 -6.36 11.92
C CYS A 359 6.97 -7.81 11.91
N ALA A 360 5.85 -8.06 11.25
CA ALA A 360 5.27 -9.40 11.11
C ALA A 360 6.21 -10.34 10.34
N MET A 361 6.84 -9.88 9.26
CA MET A 361 7.81 -10.66 8.48
C MET A 361 9.04 -11.04 9.32
N VAL A 362 9.62 -10.08 10.04
CA VAL A 362 10.76 -10.33 10.95
C VAL A 362 10.41 -11.37 12.01
N ARG A 363 9.25 -11.26 12.66
CA ARG A 363 8.79 -12.29 13.64
C ARG A 363 8.58 -13.66 12.97
N SER A 364 7.99 -13.66 11.78
CA SER A 364 7.77 -14.90 11.02
C SER A 364 9.09 -15.58 10.63
N LEU A 365 10.10 -14.80 10.22
CA LEU A 365 11.44 -15.30 9.88
C LEU A 365 12.17 -15.85 11.11
N ARG A 366 12.10 -15.16 12.25
CA ARG A 366 12.69 -15.63 13.52
C ARG A 366 12.02 -16.90 14.04
N ALA A 367 10.70 -17.03 13.88
CA ALA A 367 9.97 -18.22 14.33
C ALA A 367 10.22 -19.44 13.43
N ARG A 368 10.39 -19.23 12.16
CA ARG A 368 10.66 -20.25 11.13
C ARG A 368 11.65 -19.67 10.13
N PRO A 369 12.96 -19.89 10.31
CA PRO A 369 13.97 -19.33 9.42
C PRO A 369 13.72 -19.65 7.96
N ALA A 370 13.95 -18.66 7.11
CA ALA A 370 13.83 -18.76 5.67
C ALA A 370 14.90 -17.90 5.01
N ALA A 371 15.40 -18.35 3.86
CA ALA A 371 16.51 -17.70 3.17
C ALA A 371 16.15 -16.30 2.73
N GLN A 372 15.00 -16.14 2.06
CA GLN A 372 14.59 -14.88 1.47
C GLN A 372 13.07 -14.67 1.54
N ALA A 373 12.68 -13.45 1.88
CA ALA A 373 11.30 -12.99 1.92
C ALA A 373 11.17 -11.64 1.22
N LEU A 374 10.02 -11.42 0.57
CA LEU A 374 9.71 -10.19 -0.15
C LEU A 374 8.73 -9.32 0.63
N LEU A 375 9.07 -8.05 0.78
CA LEU A 375 8.18 -6.97 1.20
C LEU A 375 7.95 -6.05 -0.01
N TYR A 376 6.74 -6.03 -0.54
CA TYR A 376 6.37 -5.17 -1.66
C TYR A 376 5.34 -4.15 -1.21
N GLY A 377 5.72 -2.86 -1.22
CA GLY A 377 4.90 -1.70 -0.91
C GLY A 377 4.46 -0.95 -2.16
N GLN A 378 3.24 -0.40 -2.11
CA GLN A 378 2.67 0.39 -3.19
C GLN A 378 2.00 1.64 -2.62
N GLY A 379 2.10 2.77 -3.33
CA GLY A 379 1.48 4.04 -2.98
C GLY A 379 0.81 4.74 -4.15
N GLY A 380 -0.06 5.70 -3.84
CA GLY A 380 -0.89 6.38 -4.84
C GLY A 380 -1.93 5.44 -5.45
N TYR A 381 -2.19 5.60 -6.75
CA TYR A 381 -3.13 4.77 -7.52
C TYR A 381 -2.38 3.75 -8.38
N VAL A 382 -1.74 2.76 -7.76
CA VAL A 382 -0.78 1.85 -8.41
C VAL A 382 0.37 2.67 -9.04
N THR A 383 0.82 3.73 -8.34
CA THR A 383 1.74 4.73 -8.91
C THR A 383 3.17 4.54 -8.44
N LYS A 384 3.39 4.41 -7.13
CA LYS A 384 4.72 4.29 -6.53
C LYS A 384 4.95 2.88 -6.03
N HIS A 385 6.10 2.30 -6.36
CA HIS A 385 6.40 0.91 -6.05
C HIS A 385 7.76 0.77 -5.39
N HIS A 386 7.85 -0.07 -4.36
CA HIS A 386 9.11 -0.42 -3.73
C HIS A 386 9.09 -1.89 -3.28
N ALA A 387 10.10 -2.65 -3.68
CA ALA A 387 10.36 -3.99 -3.18
C ALA A 387 11.59 -3.98 -2.27
N LEU A 388 11.54 -4.77 -1.19
CA LEU A 388 12.65 -5.02 -0.28
C LEU A 388 12.75 -6.51 -0.02
N VAL A 389 13.93 -7.08 -0.20
CA VAL A 389 14.23 -8.48 0.09
C VAL A 389 14.99 -8.55 1.40
N ILE A 390 14.48 -9.35 2.34
CA ILE A 390 15.09 -9.62 3.65
C ILE A 390 15.13 -11.13 3.92
N GLY A 391 15.98 -11.59 4.83
CA GLY A 391 16.05 -13.02 5.13
C GLY A 391 16.97 -13.34 6.29
N CYS A 392 17.04 -14.65 6.65
CA CYS A 392 17.90 -15.14 7.70
C CYS A 392 19.33 -15.43 7.23
N ASP A 393 19.50 -15.71 5.92
CA ASP A 393 20.82 -15.97 5.35
C ASP A 393 21.62 -14.66 5.23
N ALA A 394 22.94 -14.79 5.28
CA ALA A 394 23.82 -13.65 5.02
C ALA A 394 23.55 -13.06 3.64
N ALA A 395 23.39 -11.74 3.57
CA ALA A 395 23.11 -11.05 2.32
C ALA A 395 24.30 -11.19 1.34
N ASP A 396 23.99 -11.50 0.07
CA ASP A 396 24.95 -11.33 -1.00
C ASP A 396 25.17 -9.82 -1.23
N PRO A 397 26.38 -9.30 -1.12
CA PRO A 397 26.68 -7.92 -1.42
C PRO A 397 26.22 -7.46 -2.80
N ALA A 398 26.25 -8.38 -3.79
CA ALA A 398 25.80 -8.07 -5.14
C ALA A 398 24.34 -7.57 -5.17
N GLY A 399 23.45 -8.14 -4.35
CA GLY A 399 22.06 -7.71 -4.26
C GLY A 399 21.92 -6.28 -3.70
N LEU A 400 22.66 -5.96 -2.63
CA LEU A 400 22.67 -4.62 -2.02
C LEU A 400 23.33 -3.56 -2.93
N MET A 401 24.20 -3.97 -3.83
CA MET A 401 24.88 -3.07 -4.79
C MET A 401 24.10 -2.87 -6.09
N LEU A 402 23.01 -3.61 -6.31
CA LEU A 402 22.13 -3.37 -7.46
C LEU A 402 21.50 -1.97 -7.35
N PRO A 403 21.27 -1.28 -8.48
CA PRO A 403 20.59 0.01 -8.46
C PRO A 403 19.25 -0.06 -7.74
N LYS A 404 19.04 0.83 -6.76
CA LYS A 404 17.74 0.99 -6.11
C LYS A 404 16.69 1.49 -7.11
N ASP A 405 17.06 2.45 -7.93
CA ASP A 405 16.21 3.03 -8.97
C ASP A 405 16.23 2.17 -10.22
N VAL A 406 15.06 1.68 -10.61
CA VAL A 406 14.86 0.89 -11.85
C VAL A 406 13.86 1.58 -12.80
N GLN A 407 13.74 2.91 -12.72
CA GLN A 407 12.82 3.69 -13.54
C GLN A 407 13.09 3.51 -15.04
N ASP A 408 14.36 3.51 -15.46
CA ASP A 408 14.71 3.33 -16.88
C ASP A 408 14.20 1.99 -17.44
N ALA A 409 14.20 0.94 -16.62
CA ALA A 409 13.67 -0.36 -17.02
C ALA A 409 12.13 -0.32 -17.14
N ALA A 410 11.45 0.43 -16.27
CA ALA A 410 10.02 0.64 -16.37
C ALA A 410 9.64 1.48 -17.62
N GLU A 411 10.37 2.56 -17.88
CA GLU A 411 10.12 3.41 -19.05
C GLU A 411 10.39 2.68 -20.39
N ALA A 412 11.35 1.76 -20.42
CA ALA A 412 11.63 0.96 -21.62
C ALA A 412 10.46 0.04 -22.04
N GLU A 413 9.62 -0.37 -21.07
CA GLU A 413 8.45 -1.22 -21.32
C GLU A 413 7.16 -0.42 -21.51
N ARG A 414 7.16 0.89 -21.23
CA ARG A 414 5.98 1.73 -21.32
C ARG A 414 5.55 1.96 -22.77
N ALA A 415 4.30 1.66 -23.07
CA ALA A 415 3.70 1.99 -24.35
C ALA A 415 3.36 3.51 -24.43
N PRO A 416 3.12 4.04 -25.65
CA PRO A 416 2.68 5.44 -25.78
C PRO A 416 1.42 5.74 -24.97
N VAL A 417 1.47 6.82 -24.18
CA VAL A 417 0.33 7.27 -23.39
C VAL A 417 -0.73 7.85 -24.30
N PRO A 418 -2.00 7.40 -24.23
CA PRO A 418 -3.08 7.94 -25.03
C PRO A 418 -3.36 9.41 -24.70
N ALA A 419 -3.59 10.23 -25.71
CA ALA A 419 -4.07 11.59 -25.51
C ALA A 419 -5.43 11.56 -24.78
N LEU A 420 -5.64 12.47 -23.84
CA LEU A 420 -6.91 12.62 -23.14
C LEU A 420 -7.76 13.71 -23.82
N GLU A 421 -8.91 13.32 -24.37
CA GLU A 421 -9.87 14.22 -25.00
C GLU A 421 -10.83 14.80 -23.96
N LEU A 422 -10.81 16.12 -23.80
CA LEU A 422 -11.57 16.81 -22.77
C LEU A 422 -13.04 17.10 -23.16
N ALA A 423 -13.34 17.09 -24.46
CA ALA A 423 -14.67 17.42 -24.99
C ALA A 423 -14.92 16.60 -26.28
N TYR A 424 -14.97 15.29 -26.14
CA TYR A 424 -15.17 14.39 -27.27
C TYR A 424 -16.65 14.02 -27.42
N ALA A 425 -17.13 14.02 -28.66
CA ALA A 425 -18.43 13.46 -29.05
C ALA A 425 -18.22 12.52 -30.23
N GLY A 426 -18.67 11.26 -30.09
CA GLY A 426 -18.50 10.25 -31.13
C GLY A 426 -18.37 8.83 -30.58
N PRO A 427 -18.07 7.86 -31.45
CA PRO A 427 -17.94 6.45 -31.05
C PRO A 427 -16.71 6.21 -30.17
N ALA A 428 -16.87 5.32 -29.18
CA ALA A 428 -15.79 4.84 -28.35
C ALA A 428 -16.04 3.40 -27.90
N SER A 429 -14.99 2.71 -27.46
CA SER A 429 -15.09 1.41 -26.80
C SER A 429 -14.66 1.53 -25.33
N ILE A 430 -15.22 0.69 -24.46
CA ILE A 430 -14.88 0.66 -23.03
C ILE A 430 -13.44 0.14 -22.86
N GLU A 431 -12.53 0.97 -22.33
CA GLU A 431 -11.21 0.53 -21.86
C GLU A 431 -11.30 -0.05 -20.44
N THR A 432 -12.01 0.66 -19.56
CA THR A 432 -12.31 0.23 -18.20
C THR A 432 -13.44 1.09 -17.62
N PHE A 433 -13.89 0.75 -16.40
CA PHE A 433 -15.02 1.48 -15.79
C PHE A 433 -15.02 1.33 -14.26
N SER A 434 -15.80 2.20 -13.61
CA SER A 434 -16.11 2.13 -12.18
C SER A 434 -17.59 2.42 -11.96
N VAL A 435 -18.29 1.57 -11.22
CA VAL A 435 -19.66 1.81 -10.73
C VAL A 435 -19.58 1.95 -9.22
N VAL A 436 -19.87 3.13 -8.71
CA VAL A 436 -19.76 3.47 -7.27
C VAL A 436 -21.12 3.30 -6.61
N HIS A 437 -21.12 2.70 -5.43
CA HIS A 437 -22.32 2.43 -4.65
C HIS A 437 -22.43 3.38 -3.44
N ASP A 438 -23.65 3.71 -3.09
CA ASP A 438 -23.97 4.50 -1.90
C ASP A 438 -23.88 3.68 -0.61
N ARG A 439 -24.32 4.29 0.51
CA ARG A 439 -24.29 3.62 1.83
C ARG A 439 -25.30 2.49 1.95
N ASP A 440 -26.36 2.52 1.16
CA ASP A 440 -27.42 1.51 1.16
C ASP A 440 -27.10 0.36 0.18
N GLY A 441 -25.99 0.49 -0.56
CA GLY A 441 -25.49 -0.51 -1.50
C GLY A 441 -26.11 -0.42 -2.88
N ALA A 442 -26.85 0.66 -3.20
CA ALA A 442 -27.36 0.91 -4.53
C ALA A 442 -26.31 1.63 -5.40
N PRO A 443 -26.29 1.38 -6.73
CA PRO A 443 -25.44 2.15 -7.64
C PRO A 443 -25.76 3.65 -7.59
N ALA A 444 -24.77 4.46 -7.21
CA ALA A 444 -24.92 5.92 -7.09
C ALA A 444 -24.51 6.65 -8.36
N TYR A 445 -23.44 6.21 -9.00
CA TYR A 445 -23.00 6.68 -10.31
C TYR A 445 -22.01 5.70 -10.95
N GLY A 446 -21.92 5.77 -12.28
CA GLY A 446 -20.95 5.03 -13.07
C GLY A 446 -20.14 5.97 -13.96
N SER A 447 -18.87 5.61 -14.18
CA SER A 447 -17.99 6.33 -15.11
C SER A 447 -17.17 5.33 -15.93
N ILE A 448 -17.13 5.55 -17.21
CA ILE A 448 -16.38 4.77 -18.19
C ILE A 448 -15.13 5.55 -18.59
N VAL A 449 -14.01 4.88 -18.66
CA VAL A 449 -12.84 5.30 -19.43
C VAL A 449 -12.92 4.59 -20.77
N GLY A 450 -13.00 5.34 -21.85
CA GLY A 450 -13.16 4.79 -23.20
C GLY A 450 -11.99 5.12 -24.10
N ARG A 451 -11.90 4.37 -25.21
CA ARG A 451 -10.97 4.59 -26.32
C ARG A 451 -11.71 5.00 -27.56
N THR A 452 -11.34 6.12 -28.15
CA THR A 452 -11.83 6.54 -29.47
C THR A 452 -11.23 5.66 -30.57
N PRO A 453 -11.81 5.63 -31.79
CA PRO A 453 -11.20 4.95 -32.94
C PRO A 453 -9.78 5.44 -33.30
N ALA A 454 -9.44 6.69 -32.91
CA ALA A 454 -8.10 7.25 -33.06
C ALA A 454 -7.13 6.87 -31.94
N GLY A 455 -7.59 6.09 -30.94
CA GLY A 455 -6.78 5.64 -29.80
C GLY A 455 -6.70 6.63 -28.64
N ALA A 456 -7.35 7.79 -28.72
CA ALA A 456 -7.40 8.75 -27.63
C ALA A 456 -8.30 8.22 -26.49
N ARG A 457 -8.03 8.68 -25.27
CA ARG A 457 -8.79 8.33 -24.05
C ARG A 457 -9.88 9.37 -23.80
N VAL A 458 -11.06 8.91 -23.41
CA VAL A 458 -12.22 9.74 -23.07
C VAL A 458 -12.84 9.27 -21.77
N PHE A 459 -13.60 10.14 -21.12
CA PHE A 459 -14.52 9.74 -20.06
C PHE A 459 -15.96 9.71 -20.58
N GLY A 460 -16.82 8.96 -19.89
CA GLY A 460 -18.26 8.98 -20.11
C GLY A 460 -19.00 8.68 -18.81
N ARG A 461 -19.84 9.61 -18.35
CA ARG A 461 -20.75 9.39 -17.23
C ARG A 461 -21.88 8.48 -17.69
N VAL A 462 -22.17 7.43 -16.91
CA VAL A 462 -23.27 6.51 -17.17
C VAL A 462 -24.58 7.12 -16.69
N ASP A 463 -25.63 7.03 -17.50
CA ASP A 463 -26.98 7.38 -17.06
C ASP A 463 -27.50 6.33 -16.07
N MET A 464 -27.75 6.74 -14.85
CA MET A 464 -28.23 5.86 -13.78
C MET A 464 -29.68 5.44 -13.97
N ALA A 465 -30.45 6.08 -14.87
CA ALA A 465 -31.77 5.61 -15.27
C ALA A 465 -31.71 4.41 -16.21
N ASP A 466 -30.58 4.16 -16.88
CA ASP A 466 -30.34 2.96 -17.69
C ASP A 466 -29.90 1.78 -16.79
N THR A 467 -30.89 1.24 -16.06
CA THR A 467 -30.65 0.10 -15.16
C THR A 467 -30.19 -1.16 -15.89
N GLY A 468 -30.56 -1.31 -17.18
CA GLY A 468 -30.12 -2.41 -18.02
C GLY A 468 -28.61 -2.36 -18.31
N PHE A 469 -28.12 -1.17 -18.62
CA PHE A 469 -26.68 -0.98 -18.86
C PHE A 469 -25.88 -1.08 -17.56
N ILE A 470 -26.38 -0.55 -16.43
CA ILE A 470 -25.75 -0.75 -15.11
C ILE A 470 -25.62 -2.24 -14.79
N ALA A 471 -26.70 -3.01 -14.95
CA ALA A 471 -26.66 -4.47 -14.74
C ALA A 471 -25.65 -5.18 -15.68
N ARG A 472 -25.46 -4.66 -16.90
CA ARG A 472 -24.44 -5.17 -17.83
C ARG A 472 -23.01 -4.82 -17.39
N LEU A 473 -22.77 -3.63 -16.83
CA LEU A 473 -21.48 -3.25 -16.24
C LEU A 473 -21.14 -4.12 -15.02
N GLU A 474 -22.14 -4.53 -14.26
CA GLU A 474 -21.97 -5.37 -13.06
C GLU A 474 -22.21 -6.87 -13.33
N SER A 475 -22.17 -7.28 -14.60
CA SER A 475 -22.34 -8.70 -14.96
C SER A 475 -21.21 -9.55 -14.39
N LEU A 476 -21.59 -10.69 -13.82
CA LEU A 476 -20.65 -11.72 -13.39
C LEU A 476 -20.19 -12.64 -14.53
N GLU A 477 -20.93 -12.68 -15.64
CA GLU A 477 -20.70 -13.61 -16.74
C GLU A 477 -19.74 -13.08 -17.79
N VAL A 478 -19.92 -11.81 -18.19
CA VAL A 478 -19.19 -11.21 -19.30
C VAL A 478 -18.65 -9.84 -18.93
N SER A 479 -17.35 -9.63 -19.13
CA SER A 479 -16.74 -8.31 -18.96
C SER A 479 -17.27 -7.33 -20.01
N PRO A 480 -17.70 -6.12 -19.64
CA PRO A 480 -18.10 -5.09 -20.58
C PRO A 480 -16.92 -4.37 -21.25
N VAL A 481 -15.68 -4.64 -20.86
CA VAL A 481 -14.49 -4.10 -21.53
C VAL A 481 -14.46 -4.47 -22.99
N GLY A 482 -14.22 -3.50 -23.87
CA GLY A 482 -14.27 -3.68 -25.32
C GLY A 482 -15.64 -3.41 -25.96
N LEU A 483 -16.72 -3.30 -25.18
CA LEU A 483 -18.03 -2.94 -25.73
C LEU A 483 -18.02 -1.53 -26.35
N SER A 484 -18.66 -1.42 -27.52
CA SER A 484 -18.82 -0.15 -28.21
C SER A 484 -19.97 0.68 -27.63
N GLY A 485 -19.85 1.98 -27.76
CA GLY A 485 -20.88 2.96 -27.41
C GLY A 485 -20.54 4.31 -28.04
N THR A 486 -21.25 5.32 -27.63
CA THR A 486 -20.99 6.70 -28.05
C THR A 486 -20.84 7.63 -26.85
N VAL A 487 -20.02 8.65 -27.01
CA VAL A 487 -19.85 9.71 -26.03
C VAL A 487 -20.52 10.97 -26.59
N SER A 488 -21.28 11.66 -25.76
CA SER A 488 -21.79 13.02 -26.04
C SER A 488 -21.29 14.01 -24.99
N VAL A 489 -21.34 15.27 -25.28
CA VAL A 489 -20.99 16.36 -24.35
C VAL A 489 -22.27 17.08 -23.97
N SER A 490 -22.60 17.12 -22.68
CA SER A 490 -23.73 17.90 -22.15
C SER A 490 -23.44 19.39 -22.12
N GLU A 491 -24.47 20.22 -21.91
CA GLU A 491 -24.35 21.69 -21.89
C GLU A 491 -23.36 22.20 -20.82
N ASP A 492 -23.26 21.50 -19.70
CA ASP A 492 -22.27 21.78 -18.63
C ASP A 492 -20.87 21.24 -18.96
N GLY A 493 -20.68 20.63 -20.13
CA GLY A 493 -19.42 20.08 -20.62
C GLY A 493 -19.03 18.75 -19.95
N LEU A 494 -19.95 18.04 -19.27
CA LEU A 494 -19.75 16.68 -18.82
C LEU A 494 -19.93 15.72 -20.00
N GLN A 495 -19.01 14.78 -20.14
CA GLN A 495 -19.14 13.74 -21.17
C GLN A 495 -20.06 12.62 -20.64
N ALA A 496 -21.06 12.24 -21.41
CA ALA A 496 -22.01 11.18 -21.12
C ALA A 496 -21.76 9.98 -22.05
N TRP A 497 -21.88 8.76 -21.49
CA TRP A 497 -21.79 7.50 -22.23
C TRP A 497 -23.18 7.00 -22.62
N HIS A 498 -23.33 6.58 -23.85
CA HIS A 498 -24.52 5.93 -24.38
C HIS A 498 -24.13 4.54 -24.89
N ALA A 499 -24.78 3.50 -24.35
CA ALA A 499 -24.59 2.13 -24.81
C ALA A 499 -25.11 1.96 -26.25
N ALA A 500 -24.44 1.09 -27.05
CA ALA A 500 -24.87 0.75 -28.39
C ALA A 500 -26.07 -0.18 -28.39
#